data_5704ef5f65d8ed339ae28955f9e2f728
#
_entry.id   5704ef5f65d8ed339ae28955f9e2f728
#
_cell.length_a   1.000
_cell.length_b   1.000
_cell.length_c   1.000
_cell.angle_alpha   90.00
_cell.angle_beta   90.00
_cell.angle_gamma   90.00
#
_symmetry.space_group_name_H-M   'P 1'
#
loop_
_entity.id
_entity.type
_entity.pdbx_description
1 polymer ?
#
loop_
_entity_poly.entity_id
_entity_poly.type
_entity_poly.pdbx_seq_one_letter_code
_entity_poly.pdbx_strand_id
1 'polypeptide(L)'
;MPLFSLDNERKASQIHTKEFSKEKDFQKLCEANLETLFSIRFIASEFNTGAKHAGRIDTLGLDENGYPVIIEYKKTGSQSIISQGLYYLNWLNDHRGDFQVAAQGALGSDVLINWQAPRLILLAESFSKYDPYAVQDMGLNIELKTYRYYKNDLLYFDNLYTPPSNVIASRPKKETKKRKLWSNMIYLITWAVSRKR
;
A
#
# COMPACT_ATOMS: atom_id res chain seq x y z
N MET A 1 -21.86 1.14 -12.25
CA MET A 1 -22.42 -0.15 -12.71
C MET A 1 -23.71 -0.40 -11.93
N PRO A 2 -24.87 -0.66 -12.57
CA PRO A 2 -26.09 -0.99 -11.87
C PRO A 2 -26.03 -2.42 -11.30
N LEU A 3 -26.55 -2.62 -10.10
CA LEU A 3 -26.67 -3.91 -9.44
C LEU A 3 -28.16 -4.24 -9.25
N PHE A 4 -28.54 -5.48 -9.52
CA PHE A 4 -29.91 -5.95 -9.41
C PHE A 4 -29.98 -7.18 -8.51
N SER A 5 -31.01 -7.25 -7.69
CA SER A 5 -31.44 -8.48 -7.02
C SER A 5 -32.55 -9.16 -7.82
N LEU A 6 -32.59 -10.47 -7.77
CA LEU A 6 -33.68 -11.25 -8.34
C LEU A 6 -34.49 -11.87 -7.18
N ASP A 7 -35.83 -11.79 -7.25
CA ASP A 7 -36.71 -12.49 -6.33
C ASP A 7 -36.94 -13.97 -6.76
N ASN A 8 -37.74 -14.69 -6.01
CA ASN A 8 -38.05 -16.09 -6.28
C ASN A 8 -38.76 -16.33 -7.63
N GLU A 9 -39.41 -15.29 -8.16
CA GLU A 9 -40.09 -15.29 -9.48
C GLU A 9 -39.16 -14.81 -10.60
N ARG A 10 -37.85 -14.57 -10.28
CA ARG A 10 -36.81 -14.02 -11.17
C ARG A 10 -37.10 -12.59 -11.66
N LYS A 11 -37.92 -11.84 -10.95
CA LYS A 11 -38.14 -10.43 -11.22
C LYS A 11 -37.00 -9.59 -10.72
N ALA A 12 -36.44 -8.75 -11.57
CA ALA A 12 -35.31 -7.91 -11.25
C ALA A 12 -35.72 -6.64 -10.51
N SER A 13 -35.04 -6.30 -9.44
CA SER A 13 -35.15 -5.05 -8.71
C SER A 13 -33.77 -4.40 -8.56
N GLN A 14 -33.68 -3.11 -8.94
CA GLN A 14 -32.39 -2.42 -8.84
C GLN A 14 -32.03 -2.12 -7.39
N ILE A 15 -30.80 -2.45 -7.01
CA ILE A 15 -30.20 -2.08 -5.73
C ILE A 15 -29.49 -0.74 -5.92
N HIS A 16 -29.98 0.30 -5.26
CA HIS A 16 -29.42 1.64 -5.34
C HIS A 16 -28.13 1.77 -4.53
N THR A 17 -27.23 2.63 -4.97
CA THR A 17 -26.04 2.99 -4.23
C THR A 17 -26.38 3.74 -2.94
N LYS A 18 -25.52 3.60 -1.97
CA LYS A 18 -25.50 4.26 -0.68
C LYS A 18 -24.09 4.82 -0.48
N GLU A 19 -23.94 5.87 0.26
CA GLU A 19 -22.64 6.48 0.52
C GLU A 19 -22.24 6.30 1.98
N PHE A 20 -20.95 6.20 2.24
CA PHE A 20 -20.41 6.37 3.59
C PHE A 20 -20.50 7.83 4.00
N SER A 21 -20.89 8.10 5.24
CA SER A 21 -20.98 9.47 5.76
C SER A 21 -19.60 10.14 5.76
N LYS A 22 -18.56 9.38 6.16
CA LYS A 22 -17.18 9.84 6.24
C LYS A 22 -16.25 8.79 5.62
N GLU A 23 -15.13 9.24 5.06
CA GLU A 23 -14.02 8.40 4.61
C GLU A 23 -13.54 7.44 5.72
N LYS A 24 -13.50 7.93 6.95
CA LYS A 24 -13.13 7.15 8.14
C LYS A 24 -14.07 5.97 8.44
N ASP A 25 -15.36 6.06 8.08
CA ASP A 25 -16.29 4.95 8.29
C ASP A 25 -15.99 3.81 7.31
N PHE A 26 -15.63 4.14 6.07
CA PHE A 26 -15.18 3.18 5.07
C PHE A 26 -13.83 2.54 5.45
N GLN A 27 -12.86 3.35 5.90
CA GLN A 27 -11.58 2.86 6.39
C GLN A 27 -11.76 1.83 7.50
N LYS A 28 -12.54 2.14 8.54
CA LYS A 28 -12.82 1.24 9.66
C LYS A 28 -13.47 -0.08 9.21
N LEU A 29 -14.42 -0.01 8.26
CA LEU A 29 -15.03 -1.21 7.71
C LEU A 29 -13.99 -2.07 7.00
N CYS A 30 -13.11 -1.48 6.18
CA CYS A 30 -12.04 -2.21 5.51
C CYS A 30 -11.06 -2.80 6.52
N GLU A 31 -10.62 -2.04 7.52
CA GLU A 31 -9.68 -2.48 8.56
C GLU A 31 -10.22 -3.68 9.36
N ALA A 32 -11.50 -3.67 9.69
CA ALA A 32 -12.15 -4.78 10.39
C ALA A 32 -12.27 -6.07 9.55
N ASN A 33 -12.07 -5.98 8.22
CA ASN A 33 -12.28 -7.09 7.28
C ASN A 33 -11.09 -7.27 6.32
N LEU A 34 -9.90 -6.74 6.64
CA LEU A 34 -8.75 -6.71 5.74
C LEU A 34 -8.34 -8.08 5.20
N GLU A 35 -8.38 -9.09 6.05
CA GLU A 35 -8.00 -10.45 5.68
C GLU A 35 -8.99 -11.04 4.67
N THR A 36 -10.28 -10.86 4.91
CA THR A 36 -11.34 -11.32 4.01
C THR A 36 -11.36 -10.57 2.69
N LEU A 37 -11.17 -9.24 2.73
CA LEU A 37 -11.29 -8.39 1.54
C LEU A 37 -10.05 -8.40 0.66
N PHE A 38 -8.86 -8.49 1.27
CA PHE A 38 -7.60 -8.23 0.57
C PHE A 38 -6.49 -9.24 0.89
N SER A 39 -6.73 -10.27 1.71
CA SER A 39 -5.73 -11.22 2.23
C SER A 39 -4.57 -10.51 2.94
N ILE A 40 -4.89 -9.46 3.73
CA ILE A 40 -3.92 -8.63 4.44
C ILE A 40 -4.17 -8.73 5.93
N ARG A 41 -3.12 -9.05 6.69
CA ARG A 41 -3.13 -8.98 8.16
C ARG A 41 -2.94 -7.52 8.60
N PHE A 42 -3.82 -7.05 9.45
CA PHE A 42 -3.81 -5.69 9.97
C PHE A 42 -2.62 -5.47 10.92
N ILE A 43 -1.94 -4.32 10.79
CA ILE A 43 -0.86 -3.91 11.69
C ILE A 43 -1.24 -2.66 12.47
N ALA A 44 -1.60 -1.57 11.79
CA ALA A 44 -1.90 -0.31 12.44
C ALA A 44 -2.84 0.56 11.60
N SER A 45 -3.68 1.34 12.30
CA SER A 45 -4.51 2.41 11.74
C SER A 45 -3.88 3.76 12.07
N GLU A 46 -3.97 4.74 11.15
CA GLU A 46 -3.52 6.12 11.39
C GLU A 46 -2.06 6.20 11.87
N PHE A 47 -1.17 5.44 11.21
CA PHE A 47 0.22 5.32 11.65
C PHE A 47 1.00 6.60 11.40
N ASN A 48 1.53 7.20 12.47
CA ASN A 48 2.29 8.45 12.39
C ASN A 48 3.68 8.22 11.81
N THR A 49 4.05 8.99 10.78
CA THR A 49 5.34 8.90 10.09
C THR A 49 6.46 9.71 10.77
N GLY A 50 6.22 10.22 11.96
CA GLY A 50 7.18 11.01 12.74
C GLY A 50 7.21 12.50 12.36
N ALA A 51 7.89 13.29 13.19
CA ALA A 51 7.86 14.75 13.09
C ALA A 51 8.47 15.28 11.76
N LYS A 52 9.44 14.61 11.20
CA LYS A 52 10.11 15.02 9.95
C LYS A 52 9.20 14.87 8.73
N HIS A 53 8.45 13.79 8.64
CA HIS A 53 7.54 13.52 7.52
C HIS A 53 6.14 14.09 7.79
N ALA A 54 5.79 14.29 9.06
CA ALA A 54 4.55 14.93 9.52
C ALA A 54 3.28 14.40 8.84
N GLY A 55 3.28 13.11 8.47
CA GLY A 55 2.19 12.42 7.79
C GLY A 55 1.57 11.34 8.66
N ARG A 56 0.47 10.78 8.17
CA ARG A 56 -0.25 9.71 8.85
C ARG A 56 -0.79 8.75 7.79
N ILE A 57 -0.24 7.53 7.80
CA ILE A 57 -0.67 6.45 6.90
C ILE A 57 -2.00 5.91 7.41
N ASP A 58 -3.01 5.84 6.54
CA ASP A 58 -4.35 5.42 6.94
C ASP A 58 -4.35 3.99 7.49
N THR A 59 -3.79 3.02 6.75
CA THR A 59 -3.71 1.63 7.20
C THR A 59 -2.39 0.99 6.81
N LEU A 60 -1.73 0.34 7.78
CA LEU A 60 -0.60 -0.56 7.56
C LEU A 60 -1.03 -2.02 7.71
N GLY A 61 -0.50 -2.87 6.85
CA GLY A 61 -0.73 -4.30 6.89
C GLY A 61 0.44 -5.12 6.36
N LEU A 62 0.27 -6.45 6.38
CA LEU A 62 1.20 -7.42 5.82
C LEU A 62 0.40 -8.44 5.01
N ASP A 63 0.76 -8.67 3.74
CA ASP A 63 0.05 -9.63 2.91
C ASP A 63 0.50 -11.08 3.17
N GLU A 64 -0.12 -12.03 2.47
CA GLU A 64 0.17 -13.47 2.59
C GLU A 64 1.60 -13.85 2.17
N ASN A 65 2.27 -13.03 1.36
CA ASN A 65 3.66 -13.23 0.94
C ASN A 65 4.67 -12.52 1.86
N GLY A 66 4.17 -11.87 2.92
CA GLY A 66 4.97 -11.09 3.85
C GLY A 66 5.38 -9.72 3.32
N TYR A 67 4.78 -9.22 2.25
CA TYR A 67 5.05 -7.87 1.78
C TYR A 67 4.36 -6.84 2.66
N PRO A 68 5.08 -5.77 3.08
CA PRO A 68 4.46 -4.60 3.69
C PRO A 68 3.41 -3.97 2.79
N VAL A 69 2.27 -3.62 3.35
CA VAL A 69 1.16 -3.00 2.62
C VAL A 69 0.78 -1.68 3.25
N ILE A 70 0.64 -0.65 2.42
CA ILE A 70 -0.01 0.61 2.74
C ILE A 70 -1.35 0.64 2.02
N ILE A 71 -2.40 1.05 2.72
CA ILE A 71 -3.71 1.32 2.11
C ILE A 71 -4.09 2.75 2.44
N GLU A 72 -4.42 3.52 1.41
CA GLU A 72 -4.94 4.89 1.51
C GLU A 72 -6.36 4.92 0.96
N TYR A 73 -7.22 5.70 1.61
CA TYR A 73 -8.63 5.80 1.26
C TYR A 73 -8.99 7.20 0.77
N LYS A 74 -9.92 7.28 -0.18
CA LYS A 74 -10.48 8.55 -0.62
C LYS A 74 -11.96 8.41 -0.94
N LYS A 75 -12.78 9.26 -0.32
CA LYS A 75 -14.22 9.29 -0.63
C LYS A 75 -14.46 9.97 -1.99
N THR A 76 -13.89 11.15 -2.20
CA THR A 76 -14.13 11.95 -3.41
C THR A 76 -12.84 12.51 -3.98
N GLY A 77 -12.65 12.34 -5.30
CA GLY A 77 -11.52 12.92 -6.04
C GLY A 77 -10.19 12.19 -5.82
N SER A 78 -9.56 11.78 -6.91
CA SER A 78 -8.30 11.01 -6.86
C SER A 78 -7.03 11.87 -6.85
N GLN A 79 -7.13 13.19 -7.05
CA GLN A 79 -5.99 14.05 -7.40
C GLN A 79 -4.82 14.05 -6.39
N SER A 80 -5.05 13.75 -5.13
CA SER A 80 -3.99 13.74 -4.11
C SER A 80 -3.61 12.33 -3.61
N ILE A 81 -4.47 11.33 -3.79
CA ILE A 81 -4.26 10.00 -3.17
C ILE A 81 -3.01 9.29 -3.73
N ILE A 82 -2.74 9.41 -5.04
CA ILE A 82 -1.54 8.81 -5.65
C ILE A 82 -0.27 9.44 -5.10
N SER A 83 -0.21 10.79 -5.07
CA SER A 83 0.95 11.50 -4.54
C SER A 83 1.16 11.22 -3.06
N GLN A 84 0.09 11.16 -2.28
CA GLN A 84 0.10 10.83 -0.85
C GLN A 84 0.59 9.40 -0.63
N GLY A 85 0.05 8.43 -1.35
CA GLY A 85 0.47 7.04 -1.26
C GLY A 85 1.94 6.83 -1.65
N LEU A 86 2.41 7.51 -2.71
CA LEU A 86 3.82 7.49 -3.11
C LEU A 86 4.73 8.06 -2.03
N TYR A 87 4.32 9.16 -1.39
CA TYR A 87 5.06 9.75 -0.28
C TYR A 87 5.20 8.76 0.88
N TYR A 88 4.14 8.05 1.25
CA TYR A 88 4.17 7.04 2.30
C TYR A 88 4.92 5.77 1.88
N LEU A 89 4.82 5.35 0.62
CA LEU A 89 5.61 4.24 0.11
C LEU A 89 7.11 4.53 0.16
N ASN A 90 7.51 5.78 -0.11
CA ASN A 90 8.90 6.21 0.04
C ASN A 90 9.33 6.19 1.51
N TRP A 91 8.49 6.75 2.40
CA TRP A 91 8.72 6.68 3.84
C TRP A 91 8.91 5.23 4.32
N LEU A 92 8.03 4.32 3.94
CA LEU A 92 8.08 2.91 4.32
C LEU A 92 9.41 2.24 3.91
N ASN A 93 9.91 2.55 2.71
CA ASN A 93 11.19 2.02 2.23
C ASN A 93 12.39 2.52 3.04
N ASP A 94 12.33 3.76 3.54
CA ASP A 94 13.40 4.38 4.32
C ASP A 94 13.31 4.05 5.82
N HIS A 95 12.11 3.70 6.34
CA HIS A 95 11.81 3.47 7.76
C HIS A 95 11.41 2.02 8.04
N ARG A 96 12.14 1.06 7.47
CA ARG A 96 11.86 -0.38 7.64
C ARG A 96 11.87 -0.84 9.09
N GLY A 97 12.71 -0.23 9.93
CA GLY A 97 12.78 -0.53 11.36
C GLY A 97 11.49 -0.17 12.09
N ASP A 98 10.90 0.99 11.79
CA ASP A 98 9.66 1.43 12.41
C ASP A 98 8.49 0.50 12.03
N PHE A 99 8.43 0.09 10.75
CA PHE A 99 7.46 -0.91 10.30
C PHE A 99 7.68 -2.26 10.97
N GLN A 100 8.94 -2.72 11.10
CA GLN A 100 9.28 -3.98 11.77
C GLN A 100 8.77 -4.00 13.21
N VAL A 101 8.99 -2.93 13.96
CA VAL A 101 8.53 -2.80 15.35
C VAL A 101 7.00 -2.84 15.41
N ALA A 102 6.32 -2.10 14.54
CA ALA A 102 4.86 -2.10 14.48
C ALA A 102 4.30 -3.49 14.12
N ALA A 103 4.89 -4.16 13.13
CA ALA A 103 4.47 -5.49 12.70
C ALA A 103 4.68 -6.54 13.80
N GLN A 104 5.82 -6.51 14.50
CA GLN A 104 6.08 -7.40 15.63
C GLN A 104 5.12 -7.17 16.79
N GLY A 105 4.79 -5.91 17.08
CA GLY A 105 3.81 -5.57 18.11
C GLY A 105 2.39 -6.09 17.80
N ALA A 106 1.99 -6.07 16.53
CA ALA A 106 0.65 -6.49 16.12
C ALA A 106 0.53 -8.00 15.80
N LEU A 107 1.56 -8.62 15.21
CA LEU A 107 1.50 -9.96 14.63
C LEU A 107 2.39 -10.98 15.32
N GLY A 108 3.20 -10.54 16.31
CA GLY A 108 4.13 -11.40 17.04
C GLY A 108 5.58 -11.24 16.60
N SER A 109 6.52 -11.59 17.49
CA SER A 109 7.98 -11.40 17.31
C SER A 109 8.54 -12.14 16.10
N ASP A 110 7.93 -13.26 15.71
CA ASP A 110 8.44 -14.16 14.67
C ASP A 110 7.93 -13.81 13.27
N VAL A 111 7.23 -12.66 13.14
CA VAL A 111 6.71 -12.21 11.85
C VAL A 111 7.85 -11.97 10.85
N LEU A 112 7.77 -12.66 9.70
CA LEU A 112 8.73 -12.49 8.61
C LEU A 112 8.24 -11.41 7.65
N ILE A 113 9.11 -10.45 7.35
CA ILE A 113 8.81 -9.34 6.44
C ILE A 113 9.67 -9.44 5.19
N ASN A 114 8.99 -9.49 4.05
CA ASN A 114 9.62 -9.54 2.74
C ASN A 114 9.63 -8.14 2.10
N TRP A 115 10.78 -7.52 2.00
CA TRP A 115 10.97 -6.17 1.46
C TRP A 115 11.15 -6.12 -0.07
N GLN A 116 10.96 -7.21 -0.79
CA GLN A 116 11.17 -7.24 -2.24
C GLN A 116 10.16 -6.37 -2.99
N ALA A 117 8.89 -6.40 -2.57
CA ALA A 117 7.82 -5.70 -3.27
C ALA A 117 6.77 -5.10 -2.31
N PRO A 118 7.11 -4.10 -1.49
CA PRO A 118 6.10 -3.38 -0.70
C PRO A 118 4.95 -2.92 -1.59
N ARG A 119 3.71 -3.10 -1.11
CA ARG A 119 2.48 -2.82 -1.85
C ARG A 119 1.85 -1.51 -1.41
N LEU A 120 1.29 -0.79 -2.36
CA LEU A 120 0.44 0.37 -2.12
C LEU A 120 -0.92 0.11 -2.76
N ILE A 121 -1.97 0.11 -1.96
CA ILE A 121 -3.35 -0.03 -2.42
C ILE A 121 -4.05 1.31 -2.23
N LEU A 122 -4.57 1.87 -3.30
CA LEU A 122 -5.32 3.12 -3.31
C LEU A 122 -6.79 2.81 -3.56
N LEU A 123 -7.62 3.10 -2.57
CA LEU A 123 -9.07 2.85 -2.57
C LEU A 123 -9.82 4.17 -2.72
N ALA A 124 -10.54 4.36 -3.83
CA ALA A 124 -11.35 5.55 -4.06
C ALA A 124 -12.69 5.21 -4.74
N GLU A 125 -13.69 6.09 -4.61
CA GLU A 125 -14.95 5.93 -5.37
C GLU A 125 -14.72 6.04 -6.87
N SER A 126 -13.72 6.84 -7.28
CA SER A 126 -13.36 7.00 -8.69
C SER A 126 -11.92 7.49 -8.85
N PHE A 127 -11.33 7.14 -9.98
CA PHE A 127 -10.05 7.66 -10.47
C PHE A 127 -10.27 8.35 -11.81
N SER A 128 -9.36 9.24 -12.18
CA SER A 128 -9.36 9.81 -13.53
C SER A 128 -8.93 8.75 -14.55
N LYS A 129 -9.30 8.93 -15.81
CA LYS A 129 -8.86 8.03 -16.90
C LYS A 129 -7.33 7.99 -17.09
N TYR A 130 -6.61 8.96 -16.56
CA TYR A 130 -5.15 9.06 -16.67
C TYR A 130 -4.40 8.34 -15.54
N ASP A 131 -5.04 8.13 -14.38
CA ASP A 131 -4.41 7.58 -13.19
C ASP A 131 -3.84 6.17 -13.42
N PRO A 132 -4.53 5.22 -14.09
CA PRO A 132 -3.97 3.90 -14.37
C PRO A 132 -2.69 3.94 -15.22
N TYR A 133 -2.64 4.82 -16.22
CA TYR A 133 -1.46 4.99 -17.07
C TYR A 133 -0.29 5.57 -16.29
N ALA A 134 -0.55 6.62 -15.48
CA ALA A 134 0.47 7.23 -14.66
C ALA A 134 1.09 6.21 -13.68
N VAL A 135 0.25 5.40 -13.02
CA VAL A 135 0.71 4.35 -12.08
C VAL A 135 1.45 3.23 -12.80
N GLN A 136 1.01 2.83 -13.99
CA GLN A 136 1.67 1.83 -14.81
C GLN A 136 3.10 2.23 -15.16
N ASP A 137 3.31 3.48 -15.57
CA ASP A 137 4.63 4.00 -15.97
C ASP A 137 5.61 4.14 -14.79
N MET A 138 5.10 4.18 -13.57
CA MET A 138 5.96 4.21 -12.36
C MET A 138 6.69 2.88 -12.11
N GLY A 139 6.21 1.75 -12.63
CA GLY A 139 6.80 0.43 -12.42
C GLY A 139 6.87 0.03 -10.93
N LEU A 140 5.91 0.47 -10.12
CA LEU A 140 5.81 0.19 -8.69
C LEU A 140 4.68 -0.81 -8.41
N ASN A 141 4.73 -1.48 -7.25
CA ASN A 141 3.65 -2.37 -6.81
C ASN A 141 2.48 -1.55 -6.23
N ILE A 142 1.74 -0.88 -7.11
CA ILE A 142 0.61 -0.02 -6.78
C ILE A 142 -0.65 -0.59 -7.41
N GLU A 143 -1.70 -0.70 -6.63
CA GLU A 143 -3.03 -1.12 -7.08
C GLU A 143 -4.01 0.04 -6.97
N LEU A 144 -4.81 0.25 -8.00
CA LEU A 144 -5.93 1.17 -7.98
C LEU A 144 -7.23 0.38 -7.93
N LYS A 145 -8.00 0.57 -6.89
CA LYS A 145 -9.29 -0.10 -6.70
C LYS A 145 -10.40 0.93 -6.49
N THR A 146 -11.49 0.80 -7.23
CA THR A 146 -12.71 1.56 -6.93
C THR A 146 -13.64 0.73 -6.05
N TYR A 147 -14.47 1.41 -5.29
CA TYR A 147 -15.49 0.77 -4.48
C TYR A 147 -16.87 1.37 -4.73
N ARG A 148 -17.90 0.58 -4.48
CA ARG A 148 -19.30 1.00 -4.46
C ARG A 148 -19.98 0.38 -3.26
N TYR A 149 -20.69 1.20 -2.51
CA TYR A 149 -21.54 0.75 -1.42
C TYR A 149 -22.99 0.81 -1.85
N TYR A 150 -23.73 -0.26 -1.65
CA TYR A 150 -25.13 -0.39 -2.07
C TYR A 150 -26.03 -0.57 -0.85
N LYS A 151 -27.33 -0.33 -1.04
CA LYS A 151 -28.36 -0.73 -0.07
C LYS A 151 -28.25 -2.25 0.17
N ASN A 152 -28.83 -2.74 1.27
CA ASN A 152 -28.70 -4.10 1.75
C ASN A 152 -27.25 -4.49 2.14
N ASP A 153 -26.44 -3.48 2.50
CA ASP A 153 -25.07 -3.59 2.99
C ASP A 153 -24.13 -4.40 2.08
N LEU A 154 -24.33 -4.27 0.76
CA LEU A 154 -23.47 -4.87 -0.24
C LEU A 154 -22.33 -3.90 -0.58
N LEU A 155 -21.11 -4.44 -0.59
CA LEU A 155 -19.90 -3.72 -0.95
C LEU A 155 -19.28 -4.38 -2.18
N TYR A 156 -18.95 -3.58 -3.18
CA TYR A 156 -18.33 -4.02 -4.42
C TYR A 156 -17.00 -3.31 -4.60
N PHE A 157 -15.96 -4.07 -4.96
CA PHE A 157 -14.66 -3.55 -5.37
C PHE A 157 -14.40 -3.89 -6.83
N ASP A 158 -13.80 -2.95 -7.55
CA ASP A 158 -13.33 -3.14 -8.91
C ASP A 158 -11.85 -2.81 -9.01
N ASN A 159 -11.09 -3.70 -9.66
CA ASN A 159 -9.66 -3.51 -9.88
C ASN A 159 -9.45 -2.68 -11.14
N LEU A 160 -9.25 -1.39 -10.98
CA LEU A 160 -8.98 -0.49 -12.09
C LEU A 160 -7.58 -0.69 -12.66
N TYR A 161 -6.61 -0.97 -11.80
CA TYR A 161 -5.24 -1.31 -12.17
C TYR A 161 -4.62 -2.25 -11.14
N THR A 162 -3.96 -3.30 -11.63
CA THR A 162 -3.13 -4.21 -10.84
C THR A 162 -1.79 -4.36 -11.55
N PRO A 163 -0.65 -4.21 -10.86
CA PRO A 163 0.64 -4.32 -11.49
C PRO A 163 0.88 -5.75 -12.01
N PRO A 164 1.50 -5.91 -13.20
CA PRO A 164 1.83 -7.22 -13.72
C PRO A 164 2.91 -7.91 -12.87
N SER A 165 2.89 -9.24 -12.80
CA SER A 165 3.75 -10.04 -11.92
C SER A 165 5.25 -9.81 -12.13
N ASN A 166 5.69 -9.43 -13.34
CA ASN A 166 7.08 -9.10 -13.65
C ASN A 166 7.55 -7.79 -12.97
N VAL A 167 6.68 -6.84 -12.71
CA VAL A 167 7.01 -5.61 -11.94
C VAL A 167 7.33 -5.96 -10.49
N ILE A 168 6.64 -6.96 -9.94
CA ILE A 168 6.86 -7.45 -8.58
C ILE A 168 8.22 -8.18 -8.49
N ALA A 169 8.62 -8.92 -9.54
CA ALA A 169 9.84 -9.73 -9.58
C ALA A 169 11.12 -8.95 -9.95
N SER A 170 11.01 -7.79 -10.61
CA SER A 170 12.13 -7.14 -11.32
C SER A 170 12.78 -5.96 -10.58
N ARG A 171 12.48 -5.70 -9.30
CA ARG A 171 13.19 -4.62 -8.59
C ARG A 171 14.65 -4.98 -8.37
N PRO A 172 15.60 -4.29 -9.05
CA PRO A 172 17.01 -4.46 -8.74
C PRO A 172 17.22 -4.05 -7.27
N LYS A 173 17.95 -4.89 -6.50
CA LYS A 173 18.46 -4.49 -5.19
C LYS A 173 19.18 -3.16 -5.39
N LYS A 174 18.66 -2.04 -4.86
CA LYS A 174 19.43 -0.81 -4.76
C LYS A 174 20.65 -1.14 -3.90
N GLU A 175 21.78 -1.41 -4.52
CA GLU A 175 23.07 -1.36 -3.83
C GLU A 175 23.19 0.04 -3.24
N THR A 176 23.17 0.10 -1.93
CA THR A 176 23.33 1.37 -1.21
C THR A 176 24.73 1.89 -1.58
N LYS A 177 24.78 3.01 -2.35
CA LYS A 177 26.02 3.72 -2.70
C LYS A 177 26.96 3.96 -1.48
N LYS A 178 26.45 3.88 -0.27
CA LYS A 178 27.21 3.94 0.98
C LYS A 178 28.24 2.81 1.15
N ARG A 179 27.99 1.58 0.68
CA ARG A 179 28.98 0.50 0.82
C ARG A 179 30.20 0.67 -0.09
N LYS A 180 30.03 1.26 -1.27
CA LYS A 180 31.13 1.52 -2.20
C LYS A 180 32.09 2.64 -1.72
N LEU A 181 31.56 3.63 -1.01
CA LEU A 181 32.39 4.71 -0.41
C LEU A 181 33.26 4.19 0.74
N TRP A 182 32.75 3.31 1.59
CA TRP A 182 33.50 2.75 2.72
C TRP A 182 34.56 1.75 2.28
N SER A 183 34.29 0.89 1.29
CA SER A 183 35.32 -0.03 0.76
C SER A 183 36.47 0.72 0.09
N ASN A 184 36.20 1.77 -0.67
CA ASN A 184 37.25 2.59 -1.29
C ASN A 184 38.03 3.40 -0.25
N MET A 185 37.41 3.83 0.84
CA MET A 185 38.09 4.56 1.92
C MET A 185 39.01 3.64 2.75
N ILE A 186 38.60 2.39 2.97
CA ILE A 186 39.46 1.36 3.65
C ILE A 186 40.67 1.03 2.77
N TYR A 187 40.49 0.90 1.44
CA TYR A 187 41.61 0.65 0.51
C TYR A 187 42.61 1.80 0.49
N LEU A 188 42.18 3.05 0.56
CA LEU A 188 43.02 4.25 0.59
C LEU A 188 43.82 4.33 1.92
N ILE A 189 43.19 3.98 3.03
CA ILE A 189 43.85 4.00 4.36
C ILE A 189 44.92 2.90 4.47
N THR A 190 44.63 1.67 4.01
CA THR A 190 45.60 0.56 4.01
C THR A 190 46.79 0.84 3.06
N TRP A 191 46.52 1.46 1.88
CA TRP A 191 47.60 1.83 0.96
C TRP A 191 48.50 2.95 1.49
N ALA A 192 47.94 3.91 2.22
CA ALA A 192 48.72 5.01 2.83
C ALA A 192 49.57 4.56 4.02
N VAL A 193 49.15 3.53 4.74
CA VAL A 193 49.89 2.98 5.89
C VAL A 193 51.05 2.08 5.43
N SER A 194 50.92 1.35 4.32
CA SER A 194 51.99 0.47 3.82
C SER A 194 53.17 1.20 3.13
N ARG A 195 53.04 2.53 2.86
CA ARG A 195 54.14 3.34 2.28
C ARG A 195 54.99 4.10 3.30
N LYS A 196 54.75 3.94 4.59
CA LYS A 196 55.53 4.57 5.69
C LYS A 196 56.44 3.60 6.43
N ARG A 197 56.78 2.48 5.81
CA ARG A 197 57.87 1.58 6.28
C ARG A 197 58.96 1.47 5.26
#